data_da4b5f24cb54c463120b3ecd8a3c5a4f
#
_entry.id   da4b5f24cb54c463120b3ecd8a3c5a4f
#
_cell.length_a   1.000
_cell.length_b   1.000
_cell.length_c   1.000
_cell.angle_alpha   90.00
_cell.angle_beta   90.00
_cell.angle_gamma   90.00
#
_symmetry.space_group_name_H-M   'P 1'
#
loop_
_entity.id
_entity.type
_entity.pdbx_description
1 polymer ?
#
loop_
_entity_poly.entity_id
_entity_poly.type
_entity_poly.pdbx_seq_one_letter_code
_entity_poly.pdbx_strand_id
1 'polypeptide(L)'
;RNKSINILYQEFIKIMKQYFTKQENNKSLILFFTGWGMDQNTLSINKKDFDTCICFDYTDIDFEKSHYKNYQAIDVYGWSMGVWAASYTLQNCNLPIRKSVAINGTIFPIEKERGIDPIIFQKTIDLLNEQSLLKFNKRMCGSKENFQFFIKHSSLRSIESLKQELISIQSMVKKDMTSTFQWDKAIIGTRDFIFPTKNQLKAWRKIKYEIIDEAHFLDFNKYVD
;
A
#
# COMPACT_ATOMS: atom_id res chain seq x y z
N ARG A 1 17.40 -40.83 31.37
CA ARG A 1 16.08 -40.22 31.12
C ARG A 1 16.31 -38.85 30.49
N ASN A 2 16.49 -38.84 29.19
CA ASN A 2 16.61 -37.61 28.39
C ASN A 2 15.20 -37.08 28.13
N LYS A 3 14.85 -35.92 28.69
CA LYS A 3 13.75 -35.12 28.26
C LYS A 3 14.24 -34.26 27.08
N SER A 4 13.95 -34.70 25.89
CA SER A 4 14.07 -33.88 24.68
C SER A 4 13.21 -32.64 24.83
N ILE A 5 13.83 -31.50 24.88
CA ILE A 5 13.17 -30.19 24.82
C ILE A 5 12.80 -30.01 23.36
N ASN A 6 11.57 -30.32 23.01
CA ASN A 6 10.96 -29.90 21.74
C ASN A 6 10.79 -28.40 21.81
N ILE A 7 11.76 -27.66 21.29
CA ILE A 7 11.59 -26.25 20.95
C ILE A 7 10.74 -26.28 19.67
N LEU A 8 9.44 -26.16 19.84
CA LEU A 8 8.51 -25.82 18.77
C LEU A 8 8.94 -24.45 18.23
N TYR A 9 9.66 -24.45 17.11
CA TYR A 9 9.70 -23.29 16.24
C TYR A 9 8.25 -23.05 15.78
N GLN A 10 7.53 -22.18 16.49
CA GLN A 10 6.38 -21.53 15.89
C GLN A 10 6.96 -20.71 14.73
N GLU A 11 6.83 -21.23 13.50
CA GLU A 11 6.89 -20.38 12.34
C GLU A 11 5.87 -19.29 12.57
N PHE A 12 6.36 -18.08 12.86
CA PHE A 12 5.49 -16.91 12.85
C PHE A 12 4.96 -16.79 11.44
N ILE A 13 3.71 -17.18 11.25
CA ILE A 13 3.01 -16.95 9.98
C ILE A 13 3.10 -15.44 9.75
N LYS A 14 3.94 -15.07 8.80
CA LYS A 14 4.05 -13.67 8.36
C LYS A 14 2.80 -13.38 7.56
N ILE A 15 1.93 -12.54 8.08
CA ILE A 15 0.69 -12.10 7.43
C ILE A 15 0.81 -10.60 7.26
N MET A 16 0.39 -10.07 6.12
CA MET A 16 0.21 -8.64 5.92
C MET A 16 -0.58 -8.05 7.09
N LYS A 17 -0.13 -6.93 7.63
CA LYS A 17 -0.80 -6.28 8.76
C LYS A 17 -2.12 -5.67 8.30
N GLN A 18 -3.18 -5.98 9.04
CA GLN A 18 -4.54 -5.50 8.82
C GLN A 18 -5.02 -4.87 10.13
N TYR A 19 -5.05 -3.55 10.18
CA TYR A 19 -5.31 -2.80 11.40
C TYR A 19 -6.57 -1.95 11.27
N PHE A 20 -7.56 -2.19 12.11
CA PHE A 20 -8.76 -1.39 12.17
C PHE A 20 -8.50 -0.09 12.95
N THR A 21 -8.45 1.03 12.24
CA THR A 21 -8.33 2.37 12.85
C THR A 21 -9.65 2.89 13.36
N LYS A 22 -10.75 2.37 12.79
CA LYS A 22 -12.14 2.64 13.22
C LYS A 22 -12.95 1.37 13.05
N GLN A 23 -13.62 0.93 14.12
CA GLN A 23 -14.48 -0.26 14.13
C GLN A 23 -15.70 -0.01 15.04
N GLU A 24 -16.77 0.48 14.44
CA GLU A 24 -18.04 0.84 15.12
C GLU A 24 -19.20 -0.05 14.71
N ASN A 25 -18.91 -1.24 14.14
CA ASN A 25 -19.88 -2.19 13.60
C ASN A 25 -20.74 -1.63 12.45
N ASN A 26 -20.16 -0.73 11.65
CA ASN A 26 -20.79 -0.26 10.43
C ASN A 26 -20.96 -1.42 9.43
N LYS A 27 -21.90 -1.29 8.51
CA LYS A 27 -22.13 -2.27 7.44
C LYS A 27 -21.21 -2.05 6.24
N SER A 28 -20.58 -0.89 6.16
CA SER A 28 -19.64 -0.49 5.12
C SER A 28 -18.23 -0.34 5.67
N LEU A 29 -17.24 -0.75 4.87
CA LEU A 29 -15.83 -0.71 5.22
C LEU A 29 -15.03 0.05 4.18
N ILE A 30 -14.11 0.89 4.62
CA ILE A 30 -12.99 1.35 3.83
C ILE A 30 -11.81 0.42 4.09
N LEU A 31 -11.37 -0.29 3.05
CA LEU A 31 -10.21 -1.16 3.08
C LEU A 31 -9.08 -0.47 2.32
N PHE A 32 -8.10 0.07 3.05
CA PHE A 32 -7.05 0.91 2.51
C PHE A 32 -5.69 0.20 2.53
N PHE A 33 -5.12 -0.07 1.36
CA PHE A 33 -3.77 -0.60 1.19
C PHE A 33 -2.79 0.56 1.05
N THR A 34 -1.89 0.70 2.02
CA THR A 34 -0.95 1.83 2.10
C THR A 34 0.24 1.69 1.15
N GLY A 35 1.09 2.70 1.08
CA GLY A 35 2.40 2.62 0.43
C GLY A 35 3.41 1.80 1.24
N TRP A 36 4.57 1.52 0.63
CA TRP A 36 5.72 0.95 1.31
C TRP A 36 6.15 1.80 2.51
N GLY A 37 6.57 1.12 3.56
CA GLY A 37 7.18 1.75 4.72
C GLY A 37 6.19 2.38 5.68
N MET A 38 4.89 2.24 5.44
CA MET A 38 3.85 2.78 6.30
C MET A 38 3.51 1.81 7.44
N ASP A 39 2.77 2.32 8.43
CA ASP A 39 2.16 1.57 9.51
C ASP A 39 0.79 2.16 9.88
N GLN A 40 0.19 1.68 10.95
CA GLN A 40 -1.14 2.11 11.41
C GLN A 40 -1.21 3.59 11.83
N ASN A 41 -0.09 4.27 12.04
CA ASN A 41 -0.04 5.67 12.46
C ASN A 41 -0.04 6.63 11.26
N THR A 42 0.31 6.14 10.08
CA THR A 42 0.59 6.98 8.91
C THR A 42 -0.66 7.62 8.33
N LEU A 43 -1.80 6.96 8.45
CA LEU A 43 -3.06 7.41 7.85
C LEU A 43 -4.16 7.49 8.89
N SER A 44 -4.93 8.58 8.81
CA SER A 44 -6.19 8.73 9.52
C SER A 44 -7.29 9.04 8.51
N ILE A 45 -8.13 8.04 8.23
CA ILE A 45 -9.30 8.17 7.37
C ILE A 45 -10.51 8.16 8.28
N ASN A 46 -11.25 9.27 8.29
CA ASN A 46 -12.44 9.43 9.11
C ASN A 46 -13.65 9.67 8.21
N LYS A 47 -14.38 8.62 7.88
CA LYS A 47 -15.61 8.67 7.11
C LYS A 47 -16.76 8.22 7.99
N LYS A 48 -17.83 9.03 8.01
CA LYS A 48 -19.06 8.68 8.72
C LYS A 48 -19.66 7.39 8.10
N ASP A 49 -20.27 6.57 8.92
CA ASP A 49 -20.96 5.34 8.52
C ASP A 49 -20.08 4.25 7.88
N PHE A 50 -18.75 4.40 8.00
CA PHE A 50 -17.78 3.37 7.59
C PHE A 50 -16.89 2.98 8.75
N ASP A 51 -16.59 1.70 8.84
CA ASP A 51 -15.40 1.21 9.50
C ASP A 51 -14.19 1.42 8.61
N THR A 52 -12.98 1.42 9.16
CA THR A 52 -11.75 1.62 8.38
C THR A 52 -10.70 0.62 8.81
N CYS A 53 -10.19 -0.14 7.84
CA CYS A 53 -9.06 -1.04 8.00
C CYS A 53 -7.91 -0.63 7.09
N ILE A 54 -6.70 -0.52 7.66
CA ILE A 54 -5.47 -0.19 6.95
C ILE A 54 -4.64 -1.45 6.80
N CYS A 55 -4.23 -1.76 5.55
CA CYS A 55 -3.34 -2.85 5.20
C CYS A 55 -1.94 -2.31 4.91
N PHE A 56 -0.92 -2.87 5.54
CA PHE A 56 0.48 -2.43 5.42
C PHE A 56 1.45 -3.57 5.72
N ASP A 57 2.76 -3.35 5.52
CA ASP A 57 3.83 -4.33 5.72
C ASP A 57 3.72 -5.52 4.75
N TYR A 58 4.10 -5.26 3.50
CA TYR A 58 4.09 -6.27 2.43
C TYR A 58 5.33 -7.18 2.44
N THR A 59 5.88 -7.45 3.62
CA THR A 59 6.90 -8.51 3.80
C THR A 59 6.29 -9.86 3.45
N ASP A 60 5.00 -10.01 3.67
CA ASP A 60 4.14 -11.05 3.16
C ASP A 60 2.82 -10.43 2.68
N ILE A 61 2.08 -11.12 1.81
CA ILE A 61 0.80 -10.66 1.27
C ILE A 61 -0.36 -11.62 1.57
N ASP A 62 -0.14 -12.57 2.46
CA ASP A 62 -1.22 -13.37 3.01
C ASP A 62 -2.23 -12.48 3.73
N PHE A 63 -3.50 -12.68 3.40
CA PHE A 63 -4.58 -11.79 3.76
C PHE A 63 -5.70 -12.55 4.49
N GLU A 64 -5.99 -12.14 5.73
CA GLU A 64 -7.02 -12.78 6.55
C GLU A 64 -8.41 -12.22 6.19
N LYS A 65 -9.04 -12.83 5.21
CA LYS A 65 -10.36 -12.42 4.69
C LYS A 65 -11.53 -12.64 5.65
N SER A 66 -11.35 -13.42 6.70
CA SER A 66 -12.43 -13.69 7.66
C SER A 66 -12.89 -12.45 8.41
N HIS A 67 -12.00 -11.45 8.56
CA HIS A 67 -12.32 -10.17 9.20
C HIS A 67 -13.41 -9.37 8.47
N TYR A 68 -13.65 -9.67 7.19
CA TYR A 68 -14.51 -8.85 6.32
C TYR A 68 -15.86 -9.49 5.99
N LYS A 69 -16.15 -10.70 6.52
CA LYS A 69 -17.36 -11.48 6.19
C LYS A 69 -18.66 -10.79 6.53
N ASN A 70 -18.67 -9.91 7.52
CA ASN A 70 -19.88 -9.25 8.02
C ASN A 70 -20.19 -7.92 7.35
N TYR A 71 -19.28 -7.41 6.52
CA TYR A 71 -19.52 -6.18 5.77
C TYR A 71 -20.40 -6.44 4.55
N GLN A 72 -21.33 -5.51 4.29
CA GLN A 72 -22.23 -5.55 3.13
C GLN A 72 -21.66 -4.84 1.93
N ALA A 73 -20.76 -3.88 2.16
CA ALA A 73 -20.07 -3.12 1.12
C ALA A 73 -18.65 -2.77 1.56
N ILE A 74 -17.68 -2.97 0.66
CA ILE A 74 -16.27 -2.64 0.88
C ILE A 74 -15.80 -1.71 -0.21
N ASP A 75 -15.31 -0.52 0.18
CA ASP A 75 -14.61 0.40 -0.71
C ASP A 75 -13.11 0.17 -0.58
N VAL A 76 -12.48 -0.23 -1.65
CA VAL A 76 -11.05 -0.54 -1.70
C VAL A 76 -10.28 0.68 -2.20
N TYR A 77 -9.28 1.07 -1.45
CA TYR A 77 -8.31 2.09 -1.88
C TYR A 77 -6.91 1.49 -1.82
N GLY A 78 -6.14 1.72 -2.86
CA GLY A 78 -4.72 1.38 -2.89
C GLY A 78 -3.89 2.62 -3.18
N TRP A 79 -2.86 2.85 -2.39
CA TRP A 79 -1.91 3.93 -2.63
C TRP A 79 -0.50 3.38 -2.86
N SER A 80 0.17 3.86 -3.91
CA SER A 80 1.58 3.49 -4.17
C SER A 80 1.73 1.97 -4.36
N MET A 81 2.59 1.31 -3.59
CA MET A 81 2.76 -0.15 -3.56
C MET A 81 1.48 -0.88 -3.13
N GLY A 82 0.61 -0.21 -2.37
CA GLY A 82 -0.69 -0.76 -1.97
C GLY A 82 -1.62 -1.05 -3.14
N VAL A 83 -1.47 -0.38 -4.27
CA VAL A 83 -2.23 -0.69 -5.49
C VAL A 83 -1.90 -2.11 -5.99
N TRP A 84 -0.62 -2.46 -6.06
CA TRP A 84 -0.17 -3.80 -6.42
C TRP A 84 -0.58 -4.82 -5.37
N ALA A 85 -0.34 -4.53 -4.08
CA ALA A 85 -0.66 -5.45 -2.99
C ALA A 85 -2.15 -5.78 -2.96
N ALA A 86 -3.04 -4.77 -3.05
CA ALA A 86 -4.48 -4.96 -3.14
C ALA A 86 -4.87 -5.79 -4.37
N SER A 87 -4.30 -5.48 -5.53
CA SER A 87 -4.61 -6.20 -6.78
C SER A 87 -4.29 -7.68 -6.65
N TYR A 88 -3.12 -8.00 -6.11
CA TYR A 88 -2.69 -9.38 -5.93
C TYR A 88 -3.51 -10.12 -4.86
N THR A 89 -3.73 -9.46 -3.74
CA THR A 89 -4.42 -10.04 -2.58
C THR A 89 -5.91 -10.29 -2.86
N LEU A 90 -6.58 -9.33 -3.49
CA LEU A 90 -8.04 -9.35 -3.62
C LEU A 90 -8.55 -10.09 -4.86
N GLN A 91 -7.70 -10.42 -5.83
CA GLN A 91 -8.14 -11.05 -7.08
C GLN A 91 -8.91 -12.37 -6.90
N ASN A 92 -8.63 -13.11 -5.83
CA ASN A 92 -9.29 -14.38 -5.50
C ASN A 92 -10.16 -14.29 -4.24
N CYS A 93 -10.44 -13.08 -3.76
CA CYS A 93 -11.28 -12.85 -2.61
C CYS A 93 -12.72 -12.59 -3.04
N ASN A 94 -13.65 -13.44 -2.64
CA ASN A 94 -15.07 -13.18 -2.83
C ASN A 94 -15.58 -12.23 -1.73
N LEU A 95 -15.22 -10.95 -1.84
CA LEU A 95 -15.63 -9.88 -0.93
C LEU A 95 -16.65 -8.97 -1.62
N PRO A 96 -17.59 -8.35 -0.90
CA PRO A 96 -18.60 -7.46 -1.47
C PRO A 96 -17.99 -6.09 -1.83
N ILE A 97 -17.01 -6.08 -2.74
CA ILE A 97 -16.34 -4.86 -3.19
C ILE A 97 -17.32 -4.03 -4.01
N ARG A 98 -17.62 -2.83 -3.53
CA ARG A 98 -18.52 -1.87 -4.16
C ARG A 98 -17.78 -0.90 -5.08
N LYS A 99 -16.57 -0.52 -4.70
CA LYS A 99 -15.75 0.48 -5.38
C LYS A 99 -14.26 0.19 -5.16
N SER A 100 -13.43 0.51 -6.15
CA SER A 100 -11.99 0.37 -6.06
C SER A 100 -11.27 1.57 -6.71
N VAL A 101 -10.38 2.21 -5.95
CA VAL A 101 -9.66 3.42 -6.40
C VAL A 101 -8.16 3.25 -6.17
N ALA A 102 -7.39 3.31 -7.25
CA ALA A 102 -5.94 3.33 -7.23
C ALA A 102 -5.43 4.77 -7.13
N ILE A 103 -4.52 5.06 -6.20
CA ILE A 103 -3.99 6.41 -5.95
C ILE A 103 -2.46 6.37 -6.09
N ASN A 104 -1.90 7.16 -6.99
CA ASN A 104 -0.47 7.33 -7.16
C ASN A 104 0.32 6.00 -7.14
N GLY A 105 -0.16 5.01 -7.88
CA GLY A 105 0.43 3.69 -7.98
C GLY A 105 -0.11 2.93 -9.17
N THR A 106 0.44 1.76 -9.43
CA THR A 106 0.00 0.89 -10.53
C THR A 106 0.06 -0.59 -10.13
N ILE A 107 -0.60 -1.44 -10.91
CA ILE A 107 -0.49 -2.90 -10.76
C ILE A 107 0.87 -3.45 -11.21
N PHE A 108 1.74 -2.59 -11.76
CA PHE A 108 3.10 -2.90 -12.23
C PHE A 108 4.13 -2.14 -11.36
N PRO A 109 4.32 -2.48 -10.08
CA PRO A 109 5.05 -1.64 -9.13
C PRO A 109 6.52 -1.46 -9.50
N ILE A 110 7.16 -2.50 -10.09
CA ILE A 110 8.57 -2.49 -10.47
C ILE A 110 8.65 -2.81 -11.97
N GLU A 111 8.43 -1.78 -12.79
CA GLU A 111 8.45 -1.89 -14.24
C GLU A 111 8.75 -0.53 -14.86
N LYS A 112 9.69 -0.51 -15.83
CA LYS A 112 10.29 0.71 -16.37
C LYS A 112 9.26 1.66 -17.00
N GLU A 113 8.25 1.11 -17.68
CA GLU A 113 7.33 1.89 -18.50
C GLU A 113 5.99 2.20 -17.79
N ARG A 114 5.64 1.44 -16.75
CA ARG A 114 4.32 1.53 -16.09
C ARG A 114 4.39 1.58 -14.57
N GLY A 115 5.60 1.55 -13.99
CA GLY A 115 5.85 1.55 -12.55
C GLY A 115 7.12 2.32 -12.21
N ILE A 116 7.81 1.88 -11.16
CA ILE A 116 9.13 2.36 -10.78
C ILE A 116 10.18 1.59 -11.58
N ASP A 117 11.16 2.31 -12.15
CA ASP A 117 12.28 1.68 -12.86
C ASP A 117 13.00 0.67 -11.95
N PRO A 118 13.18 -0.59 -12.38
CA PRO A 118 13.85 -1.63 -11.59
C PRO A 118 15.23 -1.23 -11.06
N ILE A 119 15.98 -0.42 -11.81
CA ILE A 119 17.30 0.07 -11.38
C ILE A 119 17.14 1.06 -10.22
N ILE A 120 16.15 1.95 -10.29
CA ILE A 120 15.87 2.91 -9.21
C ILE A 120 15.38 2.16 -7.97
N PHE A 121 14.52 1.17 -8.15
CA PHE A 121 14.01 0.34 -7.06
C PHE A 121 15.16 -0.41 -6.35
N GLN A 122 16.04 -1.07 -7.10
CA GLN A 122 17.21 -1.76 -6.53
C GLN A 122 18.13 -0.79 -5.77
N LYS A 123 18.42 0.38 -6.34
CA LYS A 123 19.21 1.41 -5.65
C LYS A 123 18.56 1.86 -4.33
N THR A 124 17.24 1.91 -4.28
CA THR A 124 16.53 2.24 -3.03
C THR A 124 16.80 1.19 -1.96
N ILE A 125 16.79 -0.10 -2.30
CA ILE A 125 17.12 -1.20 -1.38
C ILE A 125 18.59 -1.09 -0.92
N ASP A 126 19.51 -0.92 -1.86
CA ASP A 126 20.95 -0.98 -1.60
C ASP A 126 21.42 0.17 -0.70
N LEU A 127 20.86 1.35 -0.90
CA LEU A 127 21.26 2.58 -0.24
C LEU A 127 20.36 2.97 0.95
N LEU A 128 19.40 2.11 1.33
CA LEU A 128 18.45 2.43 2.39
C LEU A 128 19.14 2.58 3.75
N ASN A 129 19.02 3.76 4.30
CA ASN A 129 19.42 4.16 5.65
C ASN A 129 18.56 5.36 6.09
N GLU A 130 18.70 5.84 7.32
CA GLU A 130 17.90 6.95 7.85
C GLU A 130 17.98 8.22 6.99
N GLN A 131 19.17 8.57 6.49
CA GLN A 131 19.34 9.77 5.66
C GLN A 131 18.66 9.63 4.30
N SER A 132 18.80 8.47 3.65
CA SER A 132 18.16 8.21 2.36
C SER A 132 16.64 8.10 2.50
N LEU A 133 16.14 7.51 3.59
CA LEU A 133 14.72 7.47 3.92
C LEU A 133 14.16 8.88 4.12
N LEU A 134 14.87 9.75 4.85
CA LEU A 134 14.46 11.14 5.02
C LEU A 134 14.36 11.89 3.68
N LYS A 135 15.33 11.67 2.76
CA LYS A 135 15.31 12.24 1.41
C LYS A 135 14.13 11.70 0.58
N PHE A 136 13.88 10.39 0.69
CA PHE A 136 12.72 9.75 0.05
C PHE A 136 11.42 10.37 0.53
N ASN A 137 11.21 10.50 1.84
CA ASN A 137 10.01 11.07 2.43
C ASN A 137 9.78 12.53 2.00
N LYS A 138 10.84 13.35 1.93
CA LYS A 138 10.74 14.72 1.40
C LYS A 138 10.29 14.73 -0.06
N ARG A 139 10.86 13.86 -0.89
CA ARG A 139 10.49 13.74 -2.30
C ARG A 139 9.07 13.24 -2.49
N MET A 140 8.65 12.27 -1.67
CA MET A 140 7.30 11.71 -1.63
C MET A 140 6.24 12.78 -1.30
N CYS A 141 6.53 13.62 -0.32
CA CYS A 141 5.61 14.67 0.13
C CYS A 141 5.53 15.87 -0.82
N GLY A 142 6.58 16.16 -1.59
CA GLY A 142 6.62 17.20 -2.62
C GLY A 142 6.55 18.64 -2.10
N SER A 143 6.12 18.90 -0.87
CA SER A 143 6.10 20.22 -0.23
C SER A 143 6.56 20.13 1.23
N LYS A 144 6.92 21.29 1.80
CA LYS A 144 7.32 21.41 3.20
C LYS A 144 6.12 21.13 4.13
N GLU A 145 4.96 21.59 3.77
CA GLU A 145 3.72 21.44 4.52
C GLU A 145 3.31 19.97 4.61
N ASN A 146 3.26 19.28 3.48
CA ASN A 146 2.99 17.83 3.43
C ASN A 146 4.03 17.04 4.20
N PHE A 147 5.31 17.44 4.11
CA PHE A 147 6.39 16.77 4.84
C PHE A 147 6.25 16.97 6.36
N GLN A 148 5.92 18.18 6.82
CA GLN A 148 5.68 18.45 8.24
C GLN A 148 4.48 17.69 8.79
N PHE A 149 3.43 17.54 7.98
CA PHE A 149 2.27 16.71 8.34
C PHE A 149 2.68 15.23 8.40
N PHE A 150 3.33 14.72 7.36
CA PHE A 150 3.75 13.32 7.27
C PHE A 150 4.66 12.90 8.42
N ILE A 151 5.68 13.72 8.77
CA ILE A 151 6.67 13.35 9.78
C ILE A 151 6.06 13.18 11.18
N LYS A 152 4.97 13.87 11.48
CA LYS A 152 4.24 13.72 12.76
C LYS A 152 3.52 12.37 12.87
N HIS A 153 3.24 11.73 11.74
CA HIS A 153 2.52 10.47 11.65
C HIS A 153 3.34 9.40 10.94
N SER A 154 4.67 9.62 10.82
CA SER A 154 5.55 8.68 10.15
C SER A 154 5.60 7.34 10.88
N SER A 155 5.81 6.31 10.10
CA SER A 155 5.98 4.94 10.60
C SER A 155 7.11 4.84 11.63
N LEU A 156 6.89 4.00 12.64
CA LEU A 156 7.88 3.67 13.67
C LEU A 156 8.70 2.41 13.32
N ARG A 157 8.58 1.91 12.10
CA ARG A 157 9.28 0.69 11.65
C ARG A 157 10.77 0.96 11.47
N SER A 158 11.61 -0.03 11.83
CA SER A 158 13.06 0.06 11.66
C SER A 158 13.51 0.03 10.21
N ILE A 159 14.69 0.55 9.91
CA ILE A 159 15.30 0.51 8.58
C ILE A 159 15.38 -0.93 8.04
N GLU A 160 15.73 -1.89 8.90
CA GLU A 160 15.82 -3.31 8.57
C GLU A 160 14.45 -3.85 8.13
N SER A 161 13.38 -3.52 8.86
CA SER A 161 12.00 -3.90 8.52
C SER A 161 11.58 -3.30 7.18
N LEU A 162 11.87 -2.02 6.96
CA LEU A 162 11.57 -1.33 5.70
C LEU A 162 12.33 -1.93 4.52
N LYS A 163 13.60 -2.28 4.73
CA LYS A 163 14.44 -2.92 3.71
C LYS A 163 13.94 -4.32 3.37
N GLN A 164 13.58 -5.10 4.39
CA GLN A 164 13.04 -6.43 4.19
C GLN A 164 11.73 -6.42 3.40
N GLU A 165 10.86 -5.45 3.64
CA GLU A 165 9.63 -5.27 2.86
C GLU A 165 9.91 -5.01 1.39
N LEU A 166 10.86 -4.12 1.04
CA LEU A 166 11.26 -3.89 -0.36
C LEU A 166 11.81 -5.15 -1.03
N ILE A 167 12.67 -5.91 -0.33
CA ILE A 167 13.22 -7.16 -0.83
C ILE A 167 12.11 -8.18 -1.11
N SER A 168 11.14 -8.29 -0.20
CA SER A 168 10.00 -9.19 -0.34
C SER A 168 9.12 -8.78 -1.51
N ILE A 169 8.77 -7.49 -1.65
CA ILE A 169 8.02 -6.96 -2.80
C ILE A 169 8.75 -7.29 -4.10
N GLN A 170 10.06 -7.01 -4.19
CA GLN A 170 10.84 -7.29 -5.39
C GLN A 170 10.83 -8.79 -5.75
N SER A 171 10.97 -9.66 -4.75
CA SER A 171 10.94 -11.11 -4.95
C SER A 171 9.58 -11.58 -5.46
N MET A 172 8.49 -11.06 -4.90
CA MET A 172 7.14 -11.42 -5.32
C MET A 172 6.82 -10.92 -6.74
N VAL A 173 7.19 -9.69 -7.06
CA VAL A 173 6.97 -9.11 -8.40
C VAL A 173 7.73 -9.88 -9.48
N LYS A 174 8.95 -10.36 -9.20
CA LYS A 174 9.75 -11.18 -10.15
C LYS A 174 9.12 -12.55 -10.48
N LYS A 175 8.20 -13.05 -9.65
CA LYS A 175 7.49 -14.32 -9.89
C LYS A 175 6.34 -14.19 -10.90
N ASP A 176 6.28 -13.11 -11.66
CA ASP A 176 5.29 -12.81 -12.71
C ASP A 176 3.83 -12.94 -12.21
N MET A 177 3.50 -12.11 -11.25
CA MET A 177 2.20 -12.11 -10.63
C MET A 177 1.25 -11.18 -11.39
N THR A 178 0.66 -11.69 -12.47
CA THR A 178 -0.43 -10.99 -13.15
C THR A 178 -1.68 -11.00 -12.26
N SER A 179 -2.28 -9.84 -12.08
CA SER A 179 -3.54 -9.74 -11.33
C SER A 179 -4.73 -9.62 -12.28
N THR A 180 -5.80 -10.32 -11.94
CA THR A 180 -7.12 -10.21 -12.59
C THR A 180 -8.03 -9.19 -11.91
N PHE A 181 -7.60 -8.60 -10.79
CA PHE A 181 -8.36 -7.58 -10.07
C PHE A 181 -8.57 -6.34 -10.94
N GLN A 182 -9.82 -5.88 -11.03
CA GLN A 182 -10.18 -4.71 -11.83
C GLN A 182 -10.37 -3.49 -10.93
N TRP A 183 -9.69 -2.41 -11.27
CA TRP A 183 -9.86 -1.12 -10.63
C TRP A 183 -10.92 -0.30 -11.37
N ASP A 184 -11.82 0.37 -10.64
CA ASP A 184 -12.84 1.23 -11.25
C ASP A 184 -12.26 2.58 -11.69
N LYS A 185 -11.29 3.10 -10.91
CA LYS A 185 -10.71 4.43 -11.13
C LYS A 185 -9.26 4.49 -10.68
N ALA A 186 -8.46 5.31 -11.36
CA ALA A 186 -7.15 5.73 -10.88
C ALA A 186 -7.10 7.25 -10.64
N ILE A 187 -6.37 7.68 -9.62
CA ILE A 187 -6.06 9.08 -9.31
C ILE A 187 -4.55 9.26 -9.45
N ILE A 188 -4.15 10.20 -10.29
CA ILE A 188 -2.76 10.36 -10.74
C ILE A 188 -2.29 11.79 -10.43
N GLY A 189 -1.31 11.92 -9.52
CA GLY A 189 -0.68 13.19 -9.19
C GLY A 189 0.30 13.66 -10.28
N THR A 190 0.20 14.93 -10.69
CA THR A 190 1.13 15.53 -11.66
C THR A 190 2.53 15.76 -11.09
N ARG A 191 2.63 15.86 -9.77
CA ARG A 191 3.90 16.07 -9.03
C ARG A 191 4.37 14.80 -8.31
N ASP A 192 3.98 13.62 -8.84
CA ASP A 192 4.45 12.34 -8.32
C ASP A 192 5.86 12.02 -8.81
N PHE A 193 6.85 12.14 -7.91
CA PHE A 193 8.26 11.82 -8.18
C PHE A 193 8.66 10.40 -7.75
N ILE A 194 7.70 9.58 -7.28
CA ILE A 194 7.92 8.19 -6.89
C ILE A 194 7.43 7.25 -7.99
N PHE A 195 6.13 7.33 -8.33
CA PHE A 195 5.54 6.68 -9.51
C PHE A 195 5.38 7.73 -10.61
N PRO A 196 6.28 7.80 -11.60
CA PRO A 196 6.23 8.88 -12.60
C PRO A 196 4.85 8.96 -13.28
N THR A 197 4.27 10.16 -13.32
CA THR A 197 2.95 10.43 -13.92
C THR A 197 2.78 9.78 -15.29
N LYS A 198 3.82 9.90 -16.16
CA LYS A 198 3.81 9.28 -17.51
C LYS A 198 3.65 7.76 -17.47
N ASN A 199 4.22 7.09 -16.45
CA ASN A 199 4.15 5.64 -16.30
C ASN A 199 2.77 5.22 -15.79
N GLN A 200 2.20 5.98 -14.86
CA GLN A 200 0.83 5.76 -14.39
C GLN A 200 -0.18 5.93 -15.54
N LEU A 201 -0.05 6.97 -16.36
CA LEU A 201 -0.90 7.17 -17.54
C LEU A 201 -0.85 6.00 -18.53
N LYS A 202 0.36 5.41 -18.73
CA LYS A 202 0.50 4.20 -19.55
C LYS A 202 -0.17 2.99 -18.92
N ALA A 203 -0.01 2.81 -17.60
CA ALA A 203 -0.60 1.70 -16.87
C ALA A 203 -2.13 1.75 -16.91
N TRP A 204 -2.72 2.93 -16.72
CA TRP A 204 -4.16 3.14 -16.58
C TRP A 204 -4.90 3.49 -17.87
N ARG A 205 -4.25 3.42 -19.03
CA ARG A 205 -4.83 3.84 -20.34
C ARG A 205 -6.20 3.23 -20.68
N LYS A 206 -6.57 2.10 -20.07
CA LYS A 206 -7.84 1.39 -20.28
C LYS A 206 -8.83 1.54 -19.13
N ILE A 207 -8.47 2.25 -18.10
CA ILE A 207 -9.26 2.46 -16.88
C ILE A 207 -9.58 3.95 -16.76
N LYS A 208 -10.74 4.30 -16.22
CA LYS A 208 -11.06 5.70 -15.91
C LYS A 208 -10.02 6.27 -14.96
N TYR A 209 -9.47 7.42 -15.28
CA TYR A 209 -8.53 8.11 -14.37
C TYR A 209 -8.83 9.60 -14.25
N GLU A 210 -8.35 10.16 -13.16
CA GLU A 210 -8.37 11.59 -12.87
C GLU A 210 -6.94 12.06 -12.64
N ILE A 211 -6.59 13.20 -13.21
CA ILE A 211 -5.30 13.84 -13.01
C ILE A 211 -5.49 15.00 -12.03
N ILE A 212 -4.67 15.02 -10.98
CA ILE A 212 -4.74 16.03 -9.92
C ILE A 212 -3.39 16.72 -9.73
N ASP A 213 -3.39 17.97 -9.29
CA ASP A 213 -2.15 18.69 -8.99
C ASP A 213 -1.66 18.39 -7.56
N GLU A 214 -1.28 17.15 -7.34
CA GLU A 214 -0.78 16.65 -6.05
C GLU A 214 0.55 15.91 -6.20
N ALA A 215 1.30 15.80 -5.09
CA ALA A 215 2.48 14.97 -4.97
C ALA A 215 2.12 13.48 -4.77
N HIS A 216 3.12 12.63 -4.54
CA HIS A 216 2.90 11.22 -4.26
C HIS A 216 2.11 11.00 -2.97
N PHE A 217 2.49 11.67 -1.89
CA PHE A 217 1.72 11.73 -0.64
C PHE A 217 0.77 12.92 -0.67
N LEU A 218 -0.48 12.70 -0.34
CA LEU A 218 -1.56 13.67 -0.41
C LEU A 218 -2.52 13.51 0.77
N ASP A 219 -3.47 14.45 0.93
CA ASP A 219 -4.55 14.30 1.89
C ASP A 219 -5.60 13.32 1.37
N PHE A 220 -5.53 12.07 1.82
CA PHE A 220 -6.41 11.00 1.36
C PHE A 220 -7.89 11.26 1.67
N ASN A 221 -8.22 12.02 2.71
CA ASN A 221 -9.61 12.33 3.06
C ASN A 221 -10.35 13.11 1.97
N LYS A 222 -9.62 13.78 1.07
CA LYS A 222 -10.21 14.47 -0.10
C LYS A 222 -10.64 13.50 -1.20
N TYR A 223 -10.09 12.29 -1.22
CA TYR A 223 -10.24 11.34 -2.31
C TYR A 223 -10.91 10.03 -1.89
N VAL A 224 -11.13 9.86 -0.59
CA VAL A 224 -11.92 8.78 0.00
C VAL A 224 -13.34 9.30 0.20
N ASP A 225 -14.25 8.95 -0.70
CA ASP A 225 -15.64 9.40 -0.77
C ASP A 225 -16.66 8.26 -0.57
#